data_ccfbf11e2f4e5e4ecf1c42bc9ec9b2bf
#
_entry.id   ccfbf11e2f4e5e4ecf1c42bc9ec9b2bf
#
_cell.length_a   1.000
_cell.length_b   1.000
_cell.length_c   1.000
_cell.angle_alpha   90.00
_cell.angle_beta   90.00
_cell.angle_gamma   90.00
#
_symmetry.space_group_name_H-M   'P 1'
#
loop_
_entity.id
_entity.type
_entity.pdbx_description
1 polymer ?
#
loop_
_entity_poly.entity_id
_entity_poly.type
_entity_poly.pdbx_seq_one_letter_code
_entity_poly.pdbx_strand_id
1 'polypeptide(L)'
;TLLEMKKKMLGLIEELNPESELLTDDPDIAAKINDVINMKLFELARMKKIPKYVEFEVNEGELIDYTRIEQESGSEVYQISLVEGVAYEFKAQGTIIKALESGTMGIDFFVYPERITETTKAKGYEFELTPDALEIMPYGVAGDLLKSDKSSSYGNVYSVQYENMKRELDPRYNMSSITIEGGVSI
;
A
#
# COMPACT_ATOMS: atom_id res chain seq x y z
N THR A 1 -7.72 9.05 -10.34
CA THR A 1 -7.90 9.94 -9.17
C THR A 1 -8.85 9.34 -8.14
N LEU A 2 -8.76 9.80 -6.87
CA LEU A 2 -9.68 9.38 -5.80
C LEU A 2 -11.14 9.75 -6.14
N LEU A 3 -11.37 10.89 -6.82
CA LEU A 3 -12.71 11.30 -7.22
C LEU A 3 -13.36 10.27 -8.16
N GLU A 4 -12.63 9.83 -9.17
CA GLU A 4 -13.13 8.84 -10.15
C GLU A 4 -13.37 7.49 -9.47
N MET A 5 -12.47 7.11 -8.55
CA MET A 5 -12.61 5.90 -7.77
C MET A 5 -13.88 5.91 -6.90
N LYS A 6 -14.14 7.00 -6.17
CA LYS A 6 -15.37 7.17 -5.38
C LYS A 6 -16.63 7.10 -6.26
N LYS A 7 -16.63 7.76 -7.42
CA LYS A 7 -17.76 7.68 -8.36
C LYS A 7 -18.01 6.26 -8.83
N LYS A 8 -16.96 5.49 -9.15
CA LYS A 8 -17.08 4.10 -9.56
C LYS A 8 -17.65 3.23 -8.43
N MET A 9 -17.14 3.40 -7.20
CA MET A 9 -17.62 2.66 -6.03
C MET A 9 -19.08 2.93 -5.71
N LEU A 10 -19.45 4.22 -5.63
CA LEU A 10 -20.83 4.63 -5.34
C LEU A 10 -21.79 4.24 -6.45
N GLY A 11 -21.35 4.26 -7.70
CA GLY A 11 -22.13 3.76 -8.84
C GLY A 11 -22.43 2.26 -8.76
N LEU A 12 -21.49 1.44 -8.25
CA LEU A 12 -21.71 0.00 -8.07
C LEU A 12 -22.80 -0.32 -7.03
N ILE A 13 -22.96 0.53 -6.03
CA ILE A 13 -23.96 0.36 -4.96
C ILE A 13 -25.21 1.21 -5.15
N GLU A 14 -25.36 1.88 -6.30
CA GLU A 14 -26.49 2.75 -6.68
C GLU A 14 -26.69 3.97 -5.75
N GLU A 15 -25.61 4.41 -5.05
CA GLU A 15 -25.62 5.53 -4.11
C GLU A 15 -24.92 6.79 -4.66
N LEU A 16 -24.59 6.81 -5.95
CA LEU A 16 -23.91 7.96 -6.55
C LEU A 16 -24.88 9.12 -6.81
N ASN A 17 -24.66 10.24 -6.11
CA ASN A 17 -25.25 11.53 -6.44
C ASN A 17 -24.15 12.51 -6.89
N PRO A 18 -23.98 12.73 -8.21
CA PRO A 18 -22.93 13.61 -8.75
C PRO A 18 -23.11 15.09 -8.38
N GLU A 19 -24.32 15.51 -7.96
CA GLU A 19 -24.64 16.89 -7.59
C GLU A 19 -24.36 17.13 -6.10
N SER A 20 -24.26 16.07 -5.29
CA SER A 20 -23.89 16.18 -3.89
C SER A 20 -22.40 16.42 -3.73
N GLU A 21 -22.01 17.33 -2.80
CA GLU A 21 -20.62 17.60 -2.45
C GLU A 21 -19.90 16.33 -1.96
N LEU A 22 -20.61 15.46 -1.28
CA LEU A 22 -20.10 14.18 -0.75
C LEU A 22 -20.21 13.02 -1.75
N LEU A 23 -20.78 13.26 -2.95
CA LEU A 23 -21.07 12.27 -3.98
C LEU A 23 -22.14 11.24 -3.61
N THR A 24 -22.73 11.32 -2.44
CA THR A 24 -23.83 10.49 -1.96
C THR A 24 -24.73 11.30 -1.03
N ASP A 25 -26.00 10.92 -0.93
CA ASP A 25 -26.94 11.50 0.02
C ASP A 25 -27.04 10.67 1.31
N ASP A 26 -26.40 9.49 1.35
CA ASP A 26 -26.33 8.65 2.53
C ASP A 26 -25.19 9.12 3.46
N PRO A 27 -25.50 9.67 4.66
CA PRO A 27 -24.50 10.17 5.60
C PRO A 27 -23.64 9.03 6.20
N ASP A 28 -24.17 7.82 6.30
CA ASP A 28 -23.42 6.67 6.84
C ASP A 28 -22.37 6.19 5.85
N ILE A 29 -22.69 6.18 4.56
CA ILE A 29 -21.76 5.88 3.50
C ILE A 29 -20.69 6.97 3.40
N ALA A 30 -21.12 8.24 3.40
CA ALA A 30 -20.20 9.38 3.35
C ALA A 30 -19.17 9.34 4.48
N ALA A 31 -19.59 8.99 5.69
CA ALA A 31 -18.71 8.91 6.86
C ALA A 31 -17.69 7.73 6.80
N LYS A 32 -18.06 6.63 6.15
CA LYS A 32 -17.26 5.39 6.16
C LYS A 32 -16.38 5.20 4.92
N ILE A 33 -16.72 5.82 3.80
CA ILE A 33 -16.12 5.51 2.50
C ILE A 33 -14.59 5.67 2.50
N ASN A 34 -14.04 6.70 3.14
CA ASN A 34 -12.60 6.91 3.19
C ASN A 34 -11.88 5.80 3.97
N ASP A 35 -12.46 5.36 5.09
CA ASP A 35 -11.87 4.29 5.90
C ASP A 35 -11.88 2.97 5.17
N VAL A 36 -12.99 2.64 4.50
CA VAL A 36 -13.09 1.40 3.70
C VAL A 36 -12.13 1.43 2.51
N ILE A 37 -11.97 2.59 1.84
CA ILE A 37 -10.97 2.76 0.79
C ILE A 37 -9.57 2.51 1.35
N ASN A 38 -9.20 3.13 2.49
CA ASN A 38 -7.90 2.94 3.12
C ASN A 38 -7.63 1.47 3.47
N MET A 39 -8.63 0.76 3.98
CA MET A 39 -8.49 -0.68 4.29
C MET A 39 -8.11 -1.48 3.03
N LYS A 40 -8.81 -1.28 1.91
CA LYS A 40 -8.52 -1.97 0.65
C LYS A 40 -7.21 -1.50 0.02
N LEU A 41 -6.92 -0.21 0.12
CA LEU A 41 -5.69 0.39 -0.38
C LEU A 41 -4.45 -0.24 0.30
N PHE A 42 -4.47 -0.37 1.62
CA PHE A 42 -3.37 -0.98 2.37
C PHE A 42 -3.29 -2.50 2.18
N GLU A 43 -4.43 -3.19 2.06
CA GLU A 43 -4.47 -4.60 1.71
C GLU A 43 -3.78 -4.86 0.35
N LEU A 44 -4.14 -4.10 -0.67
CA LEU A 44 -3.58 -4.23 -2.02
C LEU A 44 -2.12 -3.78 -2.10
N ALA A 45 -1.73 -2.75 -1.33
CA ALA A 45 -0.34 -2.29 -1.26
C ALA A 45 0.59 -3.36 -0.68
N ARG A 46 0.14 -4.16 0.29
CA ARG A 46 0.91 -5.30 0.80
C ARG A 46 1.11 -6.40 -0.26
N MET A 47 0.14 -6.60 -1.15
CA MET A 47 0.25 -7.58 -2.24
C MET A 47 1.13 -7.09 -3.37
N LYS A 48 0.91 -5.85 -3.82
CA LYS A 48 1.61 -5.26 -4.97
C LYS A 48 2.94 -4.61 -4.63
N LYS A 49 3.21 -4.38 -3.34
CA LYS A 49 4.48 -3.85 -2.80
C LYS A 49 4.93 -2.57 -3.53
N ILE A 50 4.71 -1.43 -2.90
CA ILE A 50 5.16 -0.13 -3.43
C ILE A 50 6.62 0.05 -3.03
N PRO A 51 7.59 -0.08 -3.97
CA PRO A 51 9.01 0.00 -3.64
C PRO A 51 9.46 1.45 -3.53
N LYS A 52 10.34 1.71 -2.55
CA LYS A 52 11.11 2.95 -2.43
C LYS A 52 12.55 2.64 -2.06
N TYR A 53 13.43 3.61 -2.27
CA TYR A 53 14.85 3.53 -1.99
C TYR A 53 15.34 4.78 -1.28
N VAL A 54 16.31 4.62 -0.37
CA VAL A 54 16.98 5.72 0.32
C VAL A 54 18.44 5.37 0.58
N GLU A 55 19.31 6.38 0.59
CA GLU A 55 20.71 6.24 0.93
C GLU A 55 21.03 6.97 2.24
N PHE A 56 21.90 6.36 3.05
CA PHE A 56 22.42 6.92 4.29
C PHE A 56 23.95 6.89 4.29
N GLU A 57 24.58 8.00 4.65
CA GLU A 57 25.97 7.97 5.10
C GLU A 57 25.97 7.50 6.56
N VAL A 58 26.61 6.37 6.82
CA VAL A 58 26.63 5.72 8.11
C VAL A 58 28.05 5.58 8.67
N ASN A 59 28.16 5.58 9.99
CA ASN A 59 29.39 5.21 10.68
C ASN A 59 29.29 3.79 11.22
N GLU A 60 30.45 3.14 11.44
CA GLU A 60 30.49 1.83 12.09
C GLU A 60 29.74 1.85 13.45
N GLY A 61 28.87 0.88 13.66
CA GLY A 61 28.03 0.74 14.83
C GLY A 61 26.74 1.55 14.82
N GLU A 62 26.52 2.38 13.81
CA GLU A 62 25.31 3.19 13.67
C GLU A 62 24.07 2.32 13.42
N LEU A 63 22.94 2.74 14.00
CA LEU A 63 21.66 2.03 13.89
C LEU A 63 20.68 2.80 13.00
N ILE A 64 20.10 2.11 12.05
CA ILE A 64 19.01 2.61 11.20
C ILE A 64 17.76 1.79 11.52
N ASP A 65 16.71 2.44 11.97
CA ASP A 65 15.39 1.84 12.20
C ASP A 65 14.36 2.35 11.18
N TYR A 66 13.16 1.81 11.24
CA TYR A 66 12.05 2.24 10.37
C TYR A 66 11.74 3.73 10.53
N THR A 67 11.79 4.26 11.75
CA THR A 67 11.51 5.67 12.02
C THR A 67 12.46 6.59 11.26
N ARG A 68 13.74 6.24 11.21
CA ARG A 68 14.73 7.01 10.47
C ARG A 68 14.51 6.93 8.94
N ILE A 69 14.16 5.74 8.43
CA ILE A 69 13.82 5.55 7.01
C ILE A 69 12.58 6.37 6.65
N GLU A 70 11.56 6.37 7.51
CA GLU A 70 10.32 7.13 7.31
C GLU A 70 10.57 8.64 7.33
N GLN A 71 11.43 9.14 8.22
CA GLN A 71 11.80 10.56 8.29
C GLN A 71 12.50 11.02 7.02
N GLU A 72 13.41 10.22 6.47
CA GLU A 72 14.16 10.55 5.27
C GLU A 72 13.29 10.42 3.99
N SER A 73 12.49 9.36 3.92
CA SER A 73 11.67 9.05 2.73
C SER A 73 10.32 9.78 2.70
N GLY A 74 9.84 10.26 3.85
CA GLY A 74 8.50 10.84 3.99
C GLY A 74 7.36 9.83 3.83
N SER A 75 7.62 8.52 4.02
CA SER A 75 6.66 7.45 3.73
C SER A 75 6.60 6.44 4.86
N GLU A 76 5.40 5.91 5.17
CA GLU A 76 5.19 4.88 6.18
C GLU A 76 5.74 3.53 5.70
N VAL A 77 6.80 3.03 6.34
CA VAL A 77 7.50 1.79 5.97
C VAL A 77 6.87 0.59 6.65
N TYR A 78 6.61 -0.48 5.90
CA TYR A 78 6.15 -1.72 6.51
C TYR A 78 7.11 -2.91 6.34
N GLN A 79 8.07 -2.83 5.42
CA GLN A 79 9.03 -3.91 5.20
C GLN A 79 10.31 -3.40 4.53
N ILE A 80 11.47 -3.73 5.11
CA ILE A 80 12.76 -3.59 4.42
C ILE A 80 12.92 -4.77 3.46
N SER A 81 13.37 -4.50 2.25
CA SER A 81 13.53 -5.48 1.17
C SER A 81 14.97 -5.90 0.97
N LEU A 82 15.86 -4.91 0.83
CA LEU A 82 17.29 -5.12 0.57
C LEU A 82 18.09 -4.04 1.27
N VAL A 83 19.27 -4.39 1.72
CA VAL A 83 20.28 -3.44 2.22
C VAL A 83 21.58 -3.71 1.46
N GLU A 84 22.22 -2.66 0.98
CA GLU A 84 23.46 -2.75 0.18
C GLU A 84 24.47 -1.67 0.55
N GLY A 85 25.67 -1.76 -0.02
CA GLY A 85 26.74 -0.76 0.11
C GLY A 85 27.74 -1.13 1.19
N VAL A 86 27.39 -1.14 2.47
CA VAL A 86 28.28 -1.46 3.60
C VAL A 86 27.90 -2.79 4.26
N ALA A 87 28.83 -3.40 4.97
CA ALA A 87 28.54 -4.57 5.80
C ALA A 87 27.56 -4.20 6.92
N TYR A 88 26.58 -5.07 7.20
CA TYR A 88 25.53 -4.82 8.18
C TYR A 88 25.06 -6.08 8.91
N GLU A 89 24.34 -5.90 9.99
CA GLU A 89 23.60 -6.96 10.69
C GLU A 89 22.18 -6.49 11.03
N PHE A 90 21.20 -7.37 10.93
CA PHE A 90 19.86 -7.10 11.44
C PHE A 90 19.75 -7.35 12.94
N LYS A 91 19.12 -6.42 13.65
CA LYS A 91 18.75 -6.51 15.07
C LYS A 91 17.22 -6.50 15.20
N ALA A 92 16.72 -6.82 16.40
CA ALA A 92 15.31 -6.73 16.77
C ALA A 92 14.37 -7.34 15.70
N GLN A 93 14.63 -8.58 15.29
CA GLN A 93 13.82 -9.32 14.31
C GLN A 93 13.74 -8.63 12.92
N GLY A 94 14.79 -7.92 12.54
CA GLY A 94 14.85 -7.28 11.21
C GLY A 94 14.29 -5.86 11.15
N THR A 95 13.96 -5.25 12.30
CA THR A 95 13.44 -3.88 12.34
C THR A 95 14.52 -2.81 12.51
N ILE A 96 15.75 -3.22 12.84
CA ILE A 96 16.90 -2.34 13.02
C ILE A 96 18.06 -2.91 12.20
N ILE A 97 18.72 -2.05 11.45
CA ILE A 97 19.95 -2.33 10.70
C ILE A 97 21.10 -1.69 11.48
N LYS A 98 22.14 -2.47 11.79
CA LYS A 98 23.37 -1.96 12.37
C LYS A 98 24.48 -1.99 11.31
N ALA A 99 25.07 -0.85 11.01
CA ALA A 99 26.25 -0.78 10.16
C ALA A 99 27.46 -1.40 10.87
N LEU A 100 28.19 -2.27 10.17
CA LEU A 100 29.42 -2.89 10.68
C LEU A 100 30.67 -2.19 10.19
N GLU A 101 30.52 -1.27 9.23
CA GLU A 101 31.56 -0.41 8.70
C GLU A 101 30.99 0.95 8.31
N SER A 102 31.84 1.95 8.17
CA SER A 102 31.45 3.28 7.71
C SER A 102 31.37 3.35 6.19
N GLY A 103 30.41 4.10 5.67
CA GLY A 103 30.23 4.30 4.23
C GLY A 103 28.79 4.63 3.85
N THR A 104 28.48 4.49 2.57
CA THR A 104 27.11 4.69 2.06
C THR A 104 26.32 3.39 2.12
N MET A 105 25.17 3.43 2.80
CA MET A 105 24.22 2.31 2.92
C MET A 105 22.96 2.62 2.11
N GLY A 106 22.67 1.80 1.11
CA GLY A 106 21.43 1.83 0.35
C GLY A 106 20.38 0.89 0.95
N ILE A 107 19.13 1.34 1.06
CA ILE A 107 18.04 0.55 1.61
C ILE A 107 16.86 0.59 0.65
N ASP A 108 16.47 -0.58 0.13
CA ASP A 108 15.20 -0.79 -0.56
C ASP A 108 14.14 -1.23 0.45
N PHE A 109 12.97 -0.62 0.37
CA PHE A 109 11.88 -0.90 1.29
C PHE A 109 10.51 -0.75 0.62
N PHE A 110 9.47 -1.28 1.28
CA PHE A 110 8.09 -1.15 0.84
C PHE A 110 7.31 -0.26 1.79
N VAL A 111 6.45 0.58 1.20
CA VAL A 111 5.68 1.57 1.92
C VAL A 111 4.18 1.35 1.77
N TYR A 112 3.42 1.85 2.75
CA TYR A 112 2.01 2.10 2.56
C TYR A 112 1.82 3.37 1.73
N PRO A 113 0.78 3.44 0.89
CA PRO A 113 0.39 4.67 0.21
C PRO A 113 -0.12 5.70 1.21
N GLU A 114 -0.12 6.96 0.81
CA GLU A 114 -0.67 8.04 1.63
C GLU A 114 -2.12 7.76 2.03
N ARG A 115 -2.41 7.89 3.32
CA ARG A 115 -3.75 7.68 3.88
C ARG A 115 -4.72 8.76 3.42
N ILE A 116 -5.89 8.34 2.96
CA ILE A 116 -6.99 9.24 2.62
C ILE A 116 -7.67 9.70 3.91
N THR A 117 -7.77 11.01 4.07
CA THR A 117 -8.42 11.69 5.19
C THR A 117 -9.56 12.57 4.70
N GLU A 118 -10.28 13.21 5.61
CA GLU A 118 -11.31 14.19 5.27
C GLU A 118 -10.73 15.41 4.53
N THR A 119 -9.48 15.76 4.78
CA THR A 119 -8.80 16.88 4.14
C THR A 119 -8.16 16.54 2.79
N THR A 120 -8.13 15.26 2.40
CA THR A 120 -7.56 14.82 1.13
C THR A 120 -8.39 15.33 -0.05
N LYS A 121 -7.74 16.11 -0.94
CA LYS A 121 -8.40 16.64 -2.14
C LYS A 121 -8.61 15.54 -3.17
N ALA A 122 -9.83 15.06 -3.31
CA ALA A 122 -10.18 13.91 -4.16
C ALA A 122 -9.77 14.05 -5.63
N LYS A 123 -9.74 15.28 -6.17
CA LYS A 123 -9.31 15.54 -7.56
C LYS A 123 -7.80 15.45 -7.76
N GLY A 124 -7.01 15.70 -6.72
CA GLY A 124 -5.54 15.73 -6.78
C GLY A 124 -4.86 14.49 -6.22
N TYR A 125 -5.60 13.62 -5.55
CA TYR A 125 -5.03 12.39 -5.01
C TYR A 125 -4.94 11.32 -6.09
N GLU A 126 -3.74 10.81 -6.31
CA GLU A 126 -3.46 9.69 -7.22
C GLU A 126 -2.98 8.48 -6.42
N PHE A 127 -3.45 7.31 -6.83
CA PHE A 127 -3.08 6.07 -6.17
C PHE A 127 -1.73 5.57 -6.68
N GLU A 128 -0.84 5.20 -5.77
CA GLU A 128 0.47 4.59 -6.08
C GLU A 128 0.37 3.08 -6.39
N LEU A 129 -0.83 2.52 -6.46
CA LEU A 129 -1.04 1.12 -6.82
C LEU A 129 -0.98 0.89 -8.33
N THR A 130 -0.71 -0.36 -8.71
CA THR A 130 -0.75 -0.80 -10.10
C THR A 130 -2.17 -0.77 -10.68
N PRO A 131 -2.33 -0.57 -12.00
CA PRO A 131 -3.67 -0.47 -12.63
C PRO A 131 -4.57 -1.68 -12.37
N ASP A 132 -4.02 -2.90 -12.37
CA ASP A 132 -4.74 -4.14 -12.08
C ASP A 132 -5.30 -4.17 -10.65
N ALA A 133 -4.54 -3.70 -9.67
CA ALA A 133 -5.01 -3.58 -8.29
C ALA A 133 -6.09 -2.49 -8.14
N LEU A 134 -5.94 -1.37 -8.87
CA LEU A 134 -6.95 -0.31 -8.88
C LEU A 134 -8.25 -0.72 -9.55
N GLU A 135 -8.21 -1.66 -10.49
CA GLU A 135 -9.40 -2.16 -11.17
C GLU A 135 -10.32 -2.95 -10.23
N ILE A 136 -9.75 -3.74 -9.33
CA ILE A 136 -10.51 -4.58 -8.40
C ILE A 136 -10.95 -3.87 -7.13
N MET A 137 -10.27 -2.80 -6.74
CA MET A 137 -10.52 -2.08 -5.48
C MET A 137 -11.98 -1.63 -5.31
N PRO A 138 -12.70 -1.13 -6.34
CA PRO A 138 -14.10 -0.72 -6.20
C PRO A 138 -15.02 -1.84 -5.71
N TYR A 139 -14.80 -3.08 -6.15
CA TYR A 139 -15.62 -4.23 -5.73
C TYR A 139 -15.40 -4.56 -4.25
N GLY A 140 -14.14 -4.50 -3.79
CA GLY A 140 -13.83 -4.69 -2.38
C GLY A 140 -14.48 -3.65 -1.49
N VAL A 141 -14.43 -2.37 -1.89
CA VAL A 141 -15.04 -1.26 -1.15
C VAL A 141 -16.56 -1.37 -1.18
N ALA A 142 -17.17 -1.61 -2.34
CA ALA A 142 -18.61 -1.80 -2.48
C ALA A 142 -19.12 -2.94 -1.59
N GLY A 143 -18.42 -4.07 -1.58
CA GLY A 143 -18.75 -5.21 -0.72
C GLY A 143 -18.71 -4.86 0.76
N ASP A 144 -17.70 -4.13 1.22
CA ASP A 144 -17.56 -3.75 2.63
C ASP A 144 -18.54 -2.65 3.06
N LEU A 145 -18.86 -1.69 2.19
CA LEU A 145 -19.90 -0.67 2.46
C LEU A 145 -21.26 -1.31 2.65
N LEU A 146 -21.64 -2.28 1.81
CA LEU A 146 -22.94 -2.97 1.89
C LEU A 146 -23.04 -4.04 2.98
N LYS A 147 -21.93 -4.46 3.60
CA LYS A 147 -21.96 -5.44 4.71
C LYS A 147 -22.74 -4.95 5.94
N SER A 148 -22.84 -3.66 6.13
CA SER A 148 -23.62 -3.08 7.22
C SER A 148 -25.14 -3.12 6.95
N ASP A 149 -25.54 -3.26 5.70
CA ASP A 149 -26.94 -3.44 5.30
C ASP A 149 -27.32 -4.93 5.30
N LYS A 150 -27.95 -5.36 6.38
CA LYS A 150 -28.41 -6.76 6.56
C LYS A 150 -29.45 -7.20 5.51
N SER A 151 -30.07 -6.26 4.79
CA SER A 151 -31.05 -6.52 3.75
C SER A 151 -30.43 -6.77 2.38
N SER A 152 -29.17 -6.35 2.18
CA SER A 152 -28.49 -6.43 0.89
C SER A 152 -27.73 -7.74 0.70
N SER A 153 -28.17 -8.57 -0.26
CA SER A 153 -27.40 -9.71 -0.74
C SER A 153 -26.25 -9.30 -1.67
N TYR A 154 -26.26 -8.07 -2.19
CA TYR A 154 -25.27 -7.56 -3.16
C TYR A 154 -23.88 -7.39 -2.55
N GLY A 155 -23.80 -7.06 -1.23
CA GLY A 155 -22.52 -6.99 -0.54
C GLY A 155 -21.71 -8.29 -0.61
N ASN A 156 -22.38 -9.45 -0.53
CA ASN A 156 -21.73 -10.73 -0.71
C ASN A 156 -21.27 -10.97 -2.14
N VAL A 157 -22.03 -10.54 -3.14
CA VAL A 157 -21.66 -10.67 -4.55
C VAL A 157 -20.37 -9.90 -4.85
N TYR A 158 -20.30 -8.64 -4.44
CA TYR A 158 -19.11 -7.82 -4.63
C TYR A 158 -17.89 -8.34 -3.84
N SER A 159 -18.11 -8.81 -2.60
CA SER A 159 -17.03 -9.41 -1.80
C SER A 159 -16.47 -10.67 -2.45
N VAL A 160 -17.31 -11.57 -2.97
CA VAL A 160 -16.88 -12.78 -3.68
C VAL A 160 -16.16 -12.42 -4.98
N GLN A 161 -16.67 -11.45 -5.73
CA GLN A 161 -16.02 -10.98 -6.95
C GLN A 161 -14.65 -10.40 -6.66
N TYR A 162 -14.52 -9.53 -5.64
CA TYR A 162 -13.25 -8.98 -5.20
C TYR A 162 -12.24 -10.07 -4.84
N GLU A 163 -12.64 -11.05 -4.01
CA GLU A 163 -11.75 -12.14 -3.60
C GLU A 163 -11.30 -13.02 -4.79
N ASN A 164 -12.18 -13.25 -5.76
CA ASN A 164 -11.81 -14.00 -6.96
C ASN A 164 -10.79 -13.22 -7.81
N MET A 165 -11.07 -11.96 -8.11
CA MET A 165 -10.15 -11.09 -8.87
C MET A 165 -8.82 -10.89 -8.14
N LYS A 166 -8.85 -10.77 -6.80
CA LYS A 166 -7.64 -10.64 -5.97
C LYS A 166 -6.74 -11.87 -6.08
N ARG A 167 -7.28 -13.08 -6.19
CA ARG A 167 -6.50 -14.31 -6.39
C ARG A 167 -5.81 -14.36 -7.76
N GLU A 168 -6.36 -13.66 -8.74
CA GLU A 168 -5.77 -13.56 -10.08
C GLU A 168 -4.71 -12.45 -10.16
N LEU A 169 -4.64 -11.56 -9.15
CA LEU A 169 -3.58 -10.56 -9.10
C LEU A 169 -2.23 -11.23 -8.94
N ASP A 170 -1.34 -10.97 -9.89
CA ASP A 170 0.04 -11.42 -9.79
C ASP A 170 0.75 -10.64 -8.66
N PRO A 171 1.18 -11.32 -7.59
CA PRO A 171 1.90 -10.64 -6.52
C PRO A 171 3.24 -10.14 -7.07
N ARG A 172 3.58 -8.89 -6.75
CA ARG A 172 4.90 -8.37 -7.09
C ARG A 172 5.93 -9.03 -6.16
N TYR A 173 6.61 -10.06 -6.65
CA TYR A 173 7.76 -10.63 -5.96
C TYR A 173 8.96 -9.70 -6.10
N ASN A 174 9.80 -9.64 -5.06
CA ASN A 174 11.11 -9.05 -5.20
C ASN A 174 11.87 -9.84 -6.25
N MET A 175 12.05 -9.27 -7.42
CA MET A 175 13.11 -9.65 -8.31
C MET A 175 14.42 -8.99 -7.83
N SER A 176 14.87 -9.30 -6.61
CA SER A 176 16.27 -9.18 -6.31
C SER A 176 16.95 -10.21 -7.20
N SER A 177 17.67 -9.75 -8.20
CA SER A 177 18.61 -10.60 -8.92
C SER A 177 19.58 -11.14 -7.87
N ILE A 178 19.46 -12.42 -7.54
CA ILE A 178 20.50 -13.12 -6.79
C ILE A 178 21.65 -13.26 -7.77
N THR A 179 22.57 -12.31 -7.74
CA THR A 179 23.86 -12.50 -8.36
C THR A 179 24.61 -13.48 -7.48
N ILE A 180 24.63 -14.76 -7.85
CA ILE A 180 25.49 -15.77 -7.20
C ILE A 180 26.90 -15.48 -7.72
N GLU A 181 27.63 -14.60 -7.07
CA GLU A 181 29.07 -14.48 -7.19
C GLU A 181 29.70 -15.59 -6.34
N GLY A 182 30.00 -16.70 -6.96
CA GLY A 182 30.62 -17.84 -6.30
C GLY A 182 30.92 -18.94 -7.29
N GLY A 183 31.74 -18.66 -8.30
CA GLY A 183 32.37 -19.70 -9.09
C GLY A 183 33.38 -20.44 -8.22
N VAL A 184 33.03 -21.66 -7.78
CA VAL A 184 34.05 -22.60 -7.29
C VAL A 184 34.92 -22.97 -8.45
N SER A 185 36.16 -22.44 -8.49
CA SER A 185 37.21 -23.02 -9.30
C SER A 185 37.60 -24.37 -8.72
N ILE A 186 37.35 -25.42 -9.46
CA ILE A 186 37.92 -26.75 -9.24
C ILE A 186 39.25 -26.81 -9.95
#